data_4d1f4e106f1447fc7667213aa04ee05a
#
_entry.id   4d1f4e106f1447fc7667213aa04ee05a
#
_cell.length_a   1.000
_cell.length_b   1.000
_cell.length_c   1.000
_cell.angle_alpha   90.00
_cell.angle_beta   90.00
_cell.angle_gamma   90.00
#
_symmetry.space_group_name_H-M   'P 1'
#
loop_
_entity.id
_entity.type
_entity.pdbx_description
1 polymer ?
#
loop_
_entity_poly.entity_id
_entity_poly.type
_entity_poly.pdbx_seq_one_letter_code
_entity_poly.pdbx_strand_id
1 'polypeptide(L)'
;MKTLGELEKSIIVSSIRDIPDFPKPGIMFKDITTLLNNHEAYSMLMSHFHERYKDYNLDFIAGIESRGFIFASALAMSLGLGFVPIRKPGKLPSTVVSEKYTLEYGTDEVQIHLDAFRGVEDARVLLVDDLIATGGTAVAAANLINKAGGKCVEACFVVELGFLPGRGKLEEITEVYSILTV
;
A
#
# COMPACT_ATOMS: atom_id res chain seq x y z
N MET A 1 16.07 13.70 -3.61
CA MET A 1 15.22 12.74 -2.88
C MET A 1 15.99 12.25 -1.65
N LYS A 2 15.49 12.46 -0.44
CA LYS A 2 16.17 12.02 0.78
C LYS A 2 15.99 10.49 0.88
N THR A 3 17.05 9.74 0.74
CA THR A 3 17.05 8.29 1.03
C THR A 3 17.11 8.07 2.53
N LEU A 4 16.38 7.07 3.03
CA LEU A 4 16.52 6.61 4.42
C LEU A 4 18.00 6.24 4.66
N GLY A 5 18.55 6.76 5.74
CA GLY A 5 19.89 6.36 6.20
C GLY A 5 19.87 4.89 6.67
N GLU A 6 21.01 4.23 6.63
CA GLU A 6 21.14 2.83 7.07
C GLU A 6 20.70 2.63 8.53
N LEU A 7 20.97 3.61 9.39
CA LEU A 7 20.52 3.58 10.80
C LEU A 7 19.00 3.64 10.91
N GLU A 8 18.35 4.56 10.17
CA GLU A 8 16.89 4.71 10.15
C GLU A 8 16.23 3.42 9.63
N LYS A 9 16.76 2.83 8.56
CA LYS A 9 16.30 1.54 8.06
C LYS A 9 16.44 0.44 9.12
N SER A 10 17.58 0.37 9.79
CA SER A 10 17.82 -0.63 10.83
C SER A 10 16.81 -0.52 11.98
N ILE A 11 16.46 0.68 12.41
CA ILE A 11 15.46 0.93 13.45
C ILE A 11 14.08 0.45 12.99
N ILE A 12 13.68 0.78 11.76
CA ILE A 12 12.39 0.35 11.20
C ILE A 12 12.34 -1.18 11.08
N VAL A 13 13.39 -1.81 10.53
CA VAL A 13 13.48 -3.28 10.38
C VAL A 13 13.37 -3.97 11.74
N SER A 14 14.15 -3.53 12.73
CA SER A 14 14.15 -4.13 14.07
C SER A 14 12.82 -3.95 14.82
N SER A 15 11.99 -3.02 14.38
CA SER A 15 10.66 -2.80 14.93
C SER A 15 9.58 -3.71 14.32
N ILE A 16 9.89 -4.46 13.26
CA ILE A 16 8.98 -5.45 12.66
C ILE A 16 9.30 -6.81 13.25
N ARG A 17 8.29 -7.47 13.79
CA ARG A 17 8.47 -8.78 14.42
C ARG A 17 8.30 -9.92 13.41
N ASP A 18 9.23 -10.86 13.40
CA ASP A 18 9.14 -12.08 12.62
C ASP A 18 8.42 -13.17 13.42
N ILE A 19 7.37 -13.73 12.84
CA ILE A 19 6.60 -14.83 13.42
C ILE A 19 6.71 -16.02 12.48
N PRO A 20 7.49 -17.05 12.85
CA PRO A 20 7.59 -18.26 12.05
C PRO A 20 6.29 -19.06 12.08
N ASP A 21 6.04 -19.78 10.99
CA ASP A 21 4.93 -20.73 10.85
C ASP A 21 3.53 -20.11 11.02
N PHE A 22 3.33 -18.84 10.65
CA PHE A 22 2.04 -18.19 10.71
C PHE A 22 1.60 -17.67 9.32
N PRO A 23 0.33 -17.85 8.91
CA PRO A 23 -0.74 -18.64 9.53
C PRO A 23 -0.62 -20.15 9.28
N LYS A 24 0.41 -20.58 8.55
CA LYS A 24 0.68 -21.99 8.19
C LYS A 24 2.16 -22.28 8.33
N PRO A 25 2.54 -23.56 8.59
CA PRO A 25 3.93 -23.97 8.59
C PRO A 25 4.69 -23.55 7.32
N GLY A 26 5.92 -23.08 7.48
CA GLY A 26 6.81 -22.63 6.40
C GLY A 26 6.63 -21.16 5.99
N ILE A 27 5.65 -20.42 6.54
CA ILE A 27 5.47 -19.00 6.27
C ILE A 27 6.10 -18.17 7.39
N MET A 28 7.01 -17.27 7.02
CA MET A 28 7.53 -16.23 7.93
C MET A 28 6.65 -14.99 7.81
N PHE A 29 5.80 -14.74 8.80
CA PHE A 29 4.90 -13.60 8.82
C PHE A 29 5.61 -12.37 9.38
N LYS A 30 5.48 -11.24 8.68
CA LYS A 30 5.99 -9.94 9.11
C LYS A 30 4.91 -9.19 9.88
N ASP A 31 5.02 -9.19 11.20
CA ASP A 31 4.07 -8.51 12.08
C ASP A 31 4.48 -7.05 12.27
N ILE A 32 3.70 -6.16 11.67
CA ILE A 32 3.91 -4.71 11.73
C ILE A 32 3.34 -4.06 13.00
N THR A 33 2.62 -4.81 13.85
CA THR A 33 1.99 -4.22 15.05
C THR A 33 3.03 -3.68 16.02
N THR A 34 4.20 -4.29 16.07
CA THR A 34 5.34 -3.81 16.86
C THR A 34 5.98 -2.54 16.28
N LEU A 35 5.93 -2.34 14.96
CA LEU A 35 6.30 -1.08 14.33
C LEU A 35 5.28 0.02 14.66
N LEU A 36 3.98 -0.30 14.58
CA LEU A 36 2.90 0.66 14.81
C LEU A 36 2.86 1.19 16.25
N ASN A 37 3.23 0.36 17.24
CA ASN A 37 3.28 0.78 18.65
C ASN A 37 4.64 1.37 19.08
N ASN A 38 5.62 1.41 18.19
CA ASN A 38 6.90 2.09 18.39
C ASN A 38 6.84 3.48 17.76
N HIS A 39 6.57 4.50 18.58
CA HIS A 39 6.39 5.88 18.10
C HIS A 39 7.59 6.39 17.29
N GLU A 40 8.82 6.09 17.73
CA GLU A 40 10.04 6.55 17.07
C GLU A 40 10.16 5.95 15.66
N ALA A 41 10.08 4.62 15.54
CA ALA A 41 10.18 3.91 14.26
C ALA A 41 9.05 4.29 13.30
N TYR A 42 7.81 4.37 13.81
CA TYR A 42 6.65 4.75 13.01
C TYR A 42 6.76 6.20 12.52
N SER A 43 7.21 7.13 13.37
CA SER A 43 7.41 8.53 12.98
C SER A 43 8.52 8.68 11.94
N MET A 44 9.63 7.94 12.07
CA MET A 44 10.69 7.90 11.05
C MET A 44 10.16 7.44 9.70
N LEU A 45 9.40 6.35 9.69
CA LEU A 45 8.77 5.79 8.49
C LEU A 45 7.86 6.81 7.81
N MET A 46 6.94 7.41 8.58
CA MET A 46 5.97 8.36 8.04
C MET A 46 6.62 9.67 7.59
N SER A 47 7.66 10.14 8.29
CA SER A 47 8.44 11.29 7.87
C SER A 47 9.18 11.03 6.55
N HIS A 48 9.72 9.83 6.37
CA HIS A 48 10.35 9.44 5.11
C HIS A 48 9.34 9.42 3.96
N PHE A 49 8.16 8.84 4.16
CA PHE A 49 7.09 8.86 3.15
C PHE A 49 6.66 10.28 2.81
N HIS A 50 6.46 11.13 3.82
CA HIS A 50 6.13 12.53 3.59
C HIS A 50 7.18 13.23 2.71
N GLU A 51 8.46 13.14 3.08
CA GLU A 51 9.56 13.77 2.32
C GLU A 51 9.70 13.21 0.90
N ARG A 52 9.41 11.93 0.70
CA ARG A 52 9.41 11.33 -0.63
C ARG A 52 8.31 11.89 -1.51
N TYR A 53 7.10 12.02 -0.98
CA TYR A 53 5.89 12.28 -1.78
C TYR A 53 5.39 13.73 -1.80
N LYS A 54 5.90 14.62 -0.95
CA LYS A 54 5.43 16.01 -0.87
C LYS A 54 5.47 16.80 -2.19
N ASP A 55 6.39 16.43 -3.09
CA ASP A 55 6.57 17.10 -4.39
C ASP A 55 6.10 16.23 -5.59
N TYR A 56 5.35 15.15 -5.33
CA TYR A 56 4.90 14.22 -6.37
C TYR A 56 3.67 14.70 -7.16
N ASN A 57 3.07 15.84 -6.78
CA ASN A 57 1.83 16.36 -7.35
C ASN A 57 0.70 15.31 -7.32
N LEU A 58 0.47 14.71 -6.17
CA LEU A 58 -0.59 13.74 -5.94
C LEU A 58 -1.91 14.48 -5.64
N ASP A 59 -3.02 13.88 -6.06
CA ASP A 59 -4.37 14.35 -5.74
C ASP A 59 -4.98 13.53 -4.59
N PHE A 60 -4.69 12.22 -4.54
CA PHE A 60 -5.23 11.31 -3.53
C PHE A 60 -4.22 10.24 -3.12
N ILE A 61 -4.44 9.70 -1.91
CA ILE A 61 -3.75 8.52 -1.41
C ILE A 61 -4.78 7.40 -1.27
N ALA A 62 -4.59 6.29 -1.96
CA ALA A 62 -5.43 5.09 -1.83
C ALA A 62 -4.75 4.07 -0.92
N GLY A 63 -5.52 3.43 -0.05
CA GLY A 63 -5.02 2.38 0.84
C GLY A 63 -5.82 1.09 0.71
N ILE A 64 -5.13 -0.05 0.80
CA ILE A 64 -5.76 -1.37 0.74
C ILE A 64 -6.17 -1.83 2.14
N GLU A 65 -7.40 -2.33 2.27
CA GLU A 65 -7.92 -2.91 3.52
C GLU A 65 -7.10 -4.14 3.94
N SER A 66 -6.72 -4.25 5.19
CA SER A 66 -6.98 -3.31 6.26
C SER A 66 -5.73 -2.57 6.73
N ARG A 67 -4.54 -3.21 6.67
CA ARG A 67 -3.30 -2.67 7.23
C ARG A 67 -2.76 -1.48 6.42
N GLY A 68 -2.98 -1.46 5.10
CA GLY A 68 -2.65 -0.33 4.25
C GLY A 68 -3.33 0.97 4.65
N PHE A 69 -4.53 0.91 5.24
CA PHE A 69 -5.25 2.10 5.71
C PHE A 69 -4.46 2.91 6.74
N ILE A 70 -3.71 2.24 7.59
CA ILE A 70 -2.97 2.89 8.68
C ILE A 70 -1.92 3.83 8.10
N PHE A 71 -1.14 3.36 7.14
CA PHE A 71 -0.09 4.15 6.50
C PHE A 71 -0.67 5.17 5.51
N ALA A 72 -1.64 4.74 4.70
CA ALA A 72 -2.27 5.59 3.69
C ALA A 72 -2.99 6.79 4.29
N SER A 73 -3.79 6.59 5.35
CA SER A 73 -4.52 7.69 6.00
C SER A 73 -3.58 8.67 6.70
N ALA A 74 -2.53 8.17 7.37
CA ALA A 74 -1.54 9.01 8.01
C ALA A 74 -0.75 9.84 6.98
N LEU A 75 -0.37 9.22 5.86
CA LEU A 75 0.32 9.92 4.77
C LEU A 75 -0.57 10.96 4.09
N ALA A 76 -1.83 10.62 3.80
CA ALA A 76 -2.80 11.54 3.22
C ALA A 76 -2.95 12.79 4.10
N MET A 77 -3.13 12.60 5.41
CA MET A 77 -3.23 13.72 6.36
C MET A 77 -1.95 14.57 6.37
N SER A 78 -0.77 13.95 6.36
CA SER A 78 0.51 14.66 6.41
C SER A 78 0.78 15.49 5.15
N LEU A 79 0.27 15.05 3.99
CA LEU A 79 0.40 15.72 2.70
C LEU A 79 -0.77 16.69 2.40
N GLY A 80 -1.80 16.74 3.26
CA GLY A 80 -2.99 17.55 3.02
C GLY A 80 -3.88 17.02 1.89
N LEU A 81 -3.88 15.71 1.63
CA LEU A 81 -4.59 15.04 0.54
C LEU A 81 -5.77 14.21 1.04
N GLY A 82 -6.69 13.87 0.13
CA GLY A 82 -7.79 12.95 0.40
C GLY A 82 -7.31 11.50 0.50
N PHE A 83 -7.89 10.74 1.45
CA PHE A 83 -7.69 9.29 1.57
C PHE A 83 -8.84 8.53 0.89
N VAL A 84 -8.50 7.55 0.07
CA VAL A 84 -9.44 6.69 -0.66
C VAL A 84 -9.30 5.24 -0.20
N PRO A 85 -10.33 4.64 0.42
CA PRO A 85 -10.28 3.25 0.84
C PRO A 85 -10.54 2.28 -0.32
N ILE A 86 -9.68 1.29 -0.50
CA ILE A 86 -9.92 0.11 -1.34
C ILE A 86 -10.25 -1.06 -0.42
N ARG A 87 -11.41 -1.67 -0.61
CA ARG A 87 -11.98 -2.61 0.35
C ARG A 87 -12.46 -3.92 -0.27
N LYS A 88 -12.63 -4.92 0.56
CA LYS A 88 -13.28 -6.19 0.20
C LYS A 88 -14.76 -5.97 -0.11
N PRO A 89 -15.40 -6.88 -0.89
CA PRO A 89 -16.81 -6.76 -1.26
C PRO A 89 -17.75 -6.55 -0.07
N GLY A 90 -18.74 -5.69 -0.29
CA GLY A 90 -19.79 -5.40 0.70
C GLY A 90 -19.36 -4.53 1.88
N LYS A 91 -18.16 -3.93 1.83
CA LYS A 91 -17.67 -3.02 2.88
C LYS A 91 -17.87 -1.53 2.56
N LEU A 92 -18.18 -1.21 1.31
CA LEU A 92 -18.42 0.16 0.86
C LEU A 92 -19.93 0.38 0.62
N PRO A 93 -20.55 1.44 1.23
CA PRO A 93 -21.99 1.68 1.16
C PRO A 93 -22.33 2.50 -0.04
N SER A 94 -22.26 2.39 -1.19
CA SER A 94 -22.66 3.19 -2.36
C SER A 94 -22.27 2.45 -3.65
N THR A 95 -22.38 3.13 -4.78
CA THR A 95 -21.96 2.56 -6.07
C THR A 95 -20.45 2.34 -6.09
N VAL A 96 -20.05 1.12 -6.42
CA VAL A 96 -18.65 0.70 -6.46
C VAL A 96 -18.23 0.22 -7.84
N VAL A 97 -16.95 0.32 -8.12
CA VAL A 97 -16.23 -0.39 -9.17
C VAL A 97 -15.49 -1.54 -8.52
N SER A 98 -15.44 -2.69 -9.18
CA SER A 98 -14.80 -3.91 -8.66
C SER A 98 -13.70 -4.42 -9.58
N GLU A 99 -12.70 -5.05 -8.98
CA GLU A 99 -11.67 -5.80 -9.66
C GLU A 99 -11.44 -7.15 -8.98
N LYS A 100 -11.55 -8.22 -9.77
CA LYS A 100 -11.28 -9.60 -9.33
C LYS A 100 -9.85 -9.99 -9.65
N TYR A 101 -9.24 -10.76 -8.77
CA TYR A 101 -7.91 -11.30 -8.98
C TYR A 101 -7.81 -12.75 -8.51
N THR A 102 -6.89 -13.48 -9.14
CA THR A 102 -6.66 -14.90 -8.83
C THR A 102 -5.66 -15.00 -7.66
N LEU A 103 -6.00 -15.83 -6.71
CA LEU A 103 -5.11 -16.31 -5.65
C LEU A 103 -4.53 -17.68 -6.03
N GLU A 104 -3.58 -18.19 -5.25
CA GLU A 104 -3.11 -19.58 -5.41
C GLU A 104 -4.27 -20.60 -5.28
N TYR A 105 -5.25 -20.26 -4.46
CA TYR A 105 -6.48 -21.04 -4.27
C TYR A 105 -7.70 -20.12 -4.33
N GLY A 106 -8.35 -20.06 -5.52
CA GLY A 106 -9.58 -19.31 -5.72
C GLY A 106 -9.38 -17.91 -6.29
N THR A 107 -10.43 -17.11 -6.19
CA THR A 107 -10.45 -15.70 -6.61
C THR A 107 -10.85 -14.83 -5.45
N ASP A 108 -10.35 -13.61 -5.43
CA ASP A 108 -10.75 -12.58 -4.47
C ASP A 108 -11.08 -11.30 -5.23
N GLU A 109 -11.64 -10.31 -4.55
CA GLU A 109 -12.14 -9.08 -5.16
C GLU A 109 -11.83 -7.88 -4.28
N VAL A 110 -11.54 -6.75 -4.89
CA VAL A 110 -11.44 -5.45 -4.23
C VAL A 110 -12.35 -4.44 -4.91
N GLN A 111 -12.82 -3.46 -4.14
CA GLN A 111 -13.77 -2.46 -4.55
C GLN A 111 -13.33 -1.06 -4.16
N ILE A 112 -13.71 -0.07 -4.99
CA ILE A 112 -13.55 1.36 -4.75
C ILE A 112 -14.88 2.05 -5.07
N HIS A 113 -15.19 3.17 -4.41
CA HIS A 113 -16.35 3.98 -4.80
C HIS A 113 -16.18 4.56 -6.21
N LEU A 114 -17.27 4.58 -6.97
CA LEU A 114 -17.26 5.16 -8.32
C LEU A 114 -16.88 6.65 -8.32
N ASP A 115 -17.23 7.37 -7.27
CA ASP A 115 -16.96 8.80 -7.07
C ASP A 115 -15.72 9.07 -6.19
N ALA A 116 -14.82 8.08 -6.06
CA ALA A 116 -13.66 8.13 -5.17
C ALA A 116 -12.77 9.35 -5.38
N PHE A 117 -12.66 9.84 -6.61
CA PHE A 117 -11.79 10.95 -6.97
C PHE A 117 -12.54 12.28 -7.15
N ARG A 118 -13.80 12.38 -6.68
CA ARG A 118 -14.60 13.61 -6.60
C ARG A 118 -14.69 14.38 -7.92
N GLY A 119 -14.70 13.67 -9.06
CA GLY A 119 -14.77 14.26 -10.40
C GLY A 119 -13.45 14.86 -10.92
N VAL A 120 -12.34 14.63 -10.26
CA VAL A 120 -11.01 14.99 -10.77
C VAL A 120 -10.65 13.98 -11.87
N GLU A 121 -10.55 14.46 -13.11
CA GLU A 121 -10.13 13.65 -14.25
C GLU A 121 -8.64 13.31 -14.16
N ASP A 122 -8.28 12.08 -14.48
CA ASP A 122 -6.89 11.55 -14.41
C ASP A 122 -6.20 11.83 -13.06
N ALA A 123 -6.99 11.81 -11.98
CA ALA A 123 -6.50 12.06 -10.62
C ALA A 123 -5.24 11.23 -10.33
N ARG A 124 -4.16 11.90 -9.92
CA ARG A 124 -2.88 11.26 -9.62
C ARG A 124 -2.93 10.59 -8.24
N VAL A 125 -2.91 9.28 -8.21
CA VAL A 125 -3.15 8.49 -7.00
C VAL A 125 -1.91 7.68 -6.63
N LEU A 126 -1.48 7.79 -5.37
CA LEU A 126 -0.50 6.90 -4.76
C LEU A 126 -1.26 5.75 -4.09
N LEU A 127 -0.94 4.52 -4.47
CA LEU A 127 -1.42 3.31 -3.80
C LEU A 127 -0.49 2.97 -2.63
N VAL A 128 -1.04 2.68 -1.45
CA VAL A 128 -0.25 2.35 -0.25
C VAL A 128 -0.76 1.08 0.39
N ASP A 129 0.16 0.17 0.71
CA ASP A 129 -0.10 -0.98 1.57
C ASP A 129 1.11 -1.28 2.47
N ASP A 130 0.94 -2.13 3.45
CA ASP A 130 2.03 -2.50 4.35
C ASP A 130 3.02 -3.48 3.73
N LEU A 131 2.55 -4.43 2.89
CA LEU A 131 3.39 -5.49 2.35
C LEU A 131 2.98 -5.88 0.93
N ILE A 132 3.97 -6.10 0.07
CA ILE A 132 3.79 -6.77 -1.22
C ILE A 132 4.44 -8.16 -1.20
N ALA A 133 3.63 -9.18 -1.53
CA ALA A 133 4.04 -10.58 -1.65
C ALA A 133 3.89 -11.07 -3.10
N THR A 134 2.83 -11.80 -3.43
CA THR A 134 2.56 -12.29 -4.79
C THR A 134 2.06 -11.23 -5.75
N GLY A 135 1.65 -10.06 -5.24
CA GLY A 135 1.22 -8.88 -6.00
C GLY A 135 -0.24 -8.87 -6.44
N GLY A 136 -0.98 -9.98 -6.28
CA GLY A 136 -2.35 -10.07 -6.80
C GLY A 136 -3.28 -8.95 -6.33
N THR A 137 -3.31 -8.69 -5.03
CA THR A 137 -4.14 -7.61 -4.44
C THR A 137 -3.69 -6.23 -4.90
N ALA A 138 -2.37 -5.99 -4.95
CA ALA A 138 -1.82 -4.69 -5.35
C ALA A 138 -2.07 -4.39 -6.83
N VAL A 139 -1.91 -5.39 -7.71
CA VAL A 139 -2.26 -5.30 -9.14
C VAL A 139 -3.74 -4.99 -9.33
N ALA A 140 -4.62 -5.72 -8.64
CA ALA A 140 -6.06 -5.47 -8.68
C ALA A 140 -6.40 -4.05 -8.19
N ALA A 141 -5.76 -3.58 -7.13
CA ALA A 141 -5.98 -2.24 -6.59
C ALA A 141 -5.51 -1.14 -7.56
N ALA A 142 -4.34 -1.30 -8.19
CA ALA A 142 -3.84 -0.36 -9.20
C ALA A 142 -4.75 -0.29 -10.43
N ASN A 143 -5.20 -1.45 -10.95
CA ASN A 143 -6.18 -1.51 -12.03
C ASN A 143 -7.51 -0.85 -11.64
N LEU A 144 -7.95 -1.05 -10.40
CA LEU A 144 -9.20 -0.51 -9.89
C LEU A 144 -9.16 1.04 -9.82
N ILE A 145 -8.03 1.63 -9.40
CA ILE A 145 -7.81 3.07 -9.45
C ILE A 145 -7.98 3.59 -10.88
N ASN A 146 -7.32 2.92 -11.84
CA ASN A 146 -7.40 3.32 -13.26
C ASN A 146 -8.83 3.17 -13.81
N LYS A 147 -9.56 2.11 -13.46
CA LYS A 147 -10.96 1.91 -13.84
C LYS A 147 -11.92 2.94 -13.25
N ALA A 148 -11.61 3.46 -12.05
CA ALA A 148 -12.41 4.50 -11.40
C ALA A 148 -12.11 5.92 -11.92
N GLY A 149 -11.26 6.09 -12.95
CA GLY A 149 -10.93 7.36 -13.57
C GLY A 149 -9.74 8.08 -12.95
N GLY A 150 -8.97 7.41 -12.08
CA GLY A 150 -7.68 7.91 -11.60
C GLY A 150 -6.50 7.35 -12.42
N LYS A 151 -5.31 7.76 -12.05
CA LYS A 151 -4.04 7.21 -12.53
C LYS A 151 -3.21 6.77 -11.34
N CYS A 152 -2.99 5.48 -11.18
CA CYS A 152 -2.05 4.96 -10.20
C CYS A 152 -0.64 5.35 -10.67
N VAL A 153 -0.01 6.30 -9.99
CA VAL A 153 1.30 6.83 -10.41
C VAL A 153 2.47 6.11 -9.76
N GLU A 154 2.28 5.57 -8.58
CA GLU A 154 3.23 4.71 -7.88
C GLU A 154 2.47 3.86 -6.85
N ALA A 155 2.98 2.68 -6.55
CA ALA A 155 2.55 1.86 -5.42
C ALA A 155 3.66 1.77 -4.38
N CYS A 156 3.33 2.08 -3.13
CA CYS A 156 4.26 2.22 -2.01
C CYS A 156 3.99 1.17 -0.94
N PHE A 157 5.05 0.47 -0.52
CA PHE A 157 4.99 -0.58 0.50
C PHE A 157 6.03 -0.35 1.59
N VAL A 158 5.69 -0.76 2.81
CA VAL A 158 6.67 -0.79 3.91
C VAL A 158 7.62 -1.97 3.70
N VAL A 159 7.08 -3.14 3.37
CA VAL A 159 7.84 -4.39 3.20
C VAL A 159 7.56 -5.01 1.83
N GLU A 160 8.61 -5.49 1.19
CA GLU A 160 8.55 -6.32 0.00
C GLU A 160 9.18 -7.68 0.27
N LEU A 161 8.47 -8.75 -0.07
CA LEU A 161 9.04 -10.09 -0.09
C LEU A 161 9.73 -10.32 -1.44
N GLY A 162 11.02 -9.97 -1.52
CA GLY A 162 11.79 -9.89 -2.76
C GLY A 162 11.97 -11.23 -3.51
N PHE A 163 11.73 -12.35 -2.83
CA PHE A 163 11.74 -13.69 -3.42
C PHE A 163 10.43 -14.07 -4.14
N LEU A 164 9.40 -13.21 -4.08
CA LEU A 164 8.11 -13.41 -4.72
C LEU A 164 7.93 -12.46 -5.93
N PRO A 165 7.10 -12.81 -6.92
CA PRO A 165 6.99 -12.09 -8.18
C PRO A 165 6.15 -10.81 -8.11
N GLY A 166 5.73 -10.35 -6.93
CA GLY A 166 4.74 -9.28 -6.77
C GLY A 166 5.17 -7.95 -7.39
N ARG A 167 6.41 -7.55 -7.15
CA ARG A 167 6.97 -6.32 -7.75
C ARG A 167 6.88 -6.35 -9.27
N GLY A 168 7.43 -7.39 -9.91
CA GLY A 168 7.48 -7.46 -11.38
C GLY A 168 6.11 -7.39 -12.03
N LYS A 169 5.09 -8.04 -11.43
CA LYS A 169 3.71 -7.95 -11.91
C LYS A 169 3.12 -6.54 -11.82
N LEU A 170 3.42 -5.84 -10.73
CA LEU A 170 2.89 -4.50 -10.49
C LEU A 170 3.61 -3.44 -11.32
N GLU A 171 4.90 -3.63 -11.62
CA GLU A 171 5.70 -2.75 -12.48
C GLU A 171 5.23 -2.73 -13.95
N GLU A 172 4.40 -3.71 -14.38
CA GLU A 172 3.71 -3.67 -15.67
C GLU A 172 2.61 -2.58 -15.73
N ILE A 173 2.19 -2.05 -14.58
CA ILE A 173 1.06 -1.11 -14.46
C ILE A 173 1.51 0.25 -13.93
N THR A 174 2.38 0.27 -12.91
CA THR A 174 2.79 1.47 -12.20
C THR A 174 4.19 1.32 -11.62
N GLU A 175 4.84 2.42 -11.23
CA GLU A 175 6.09 2.38 -10.49
C GLU A 175 5.88 1.76 -9.10
N VAL A 176 6.90 1.10 -8.58
CA VAL A 176 6.84 0.42 -7.27
C VAL A 176 7.98 0.88 -6.38
N TYR A 177 7.63 1.33 -5.19
CA TYR A 177 8.56 1.69 -4.14
C TYR A 177 8.34 0.86 -2.89
N SER A 178 9.41 0.31 -2.33
CA SER A 178 9.39 -0.42 -1.05
C SER A 178 10.53 0.09 -0.16
N ILE A 179 10.25 0.27 1.13
CA ILE A 179 11.29 0.69 2.09
C ILE A 179 12.24 -0.46 2.37
N LEU A 180 11.67 -1.63 2.62
CA LEU A 180 12.39 -2.84 3.01
C LEU A 180 12.14 -3.94 2.00
N THR A 181 13.21 -4.56 1.52
CA THR A 181 13.15 -5.81 0.75
C THR A 181 13.75 -6.92 1.61
N VAL A 182 13.01 -7.98 1.85
CA VAL A 182 13.39 -9.12 2.67
C VAL A 182 13.23 -10.43 1.92
#